data_3d1b642939d0710973fe9773b6a9e5a2
#
_entry.id   3d1b642939d0710973fe9773b6a9e5a2
#
_cell.length_a   1.000
_cell.length_b   1.000
_cell.length_c   1.000
_cell.angle_alpha   90.00
_cell.angle_beta   90.00
_cell.angle_gamma   90.00
#
_symmetry.space_group_name_H-M   'P 1'
#
loop_
_entity.id
_entity.type
_entity.pdbx_description
1 polymer ?
#
loop_
_entity_poly.entity_id
_entity_poly.type
_entity_poly.pdbx_seq_one_letter_code
_entity_poly.pdbx_strand_id
1 'polypeptide(L)'
;TVYIETGNEGPEGLGFAYSDKVAWGALATQVGGNLITKDVVKSAGPVNPEFILERNPDIIMIIGSYWPKKPTSMRLGFDTNEAKSQELLKAFTTERQGWPELKAVQDKKVYSTHHGLPREVYDVAVFEYLAKTFYPEEFKDVDPEGTLKEFYDKFLPFSYGGVWFMHLN
;
A
#
# COMPACT_ATOMS: atom_id res chain seq x y z
N THR A 1 11.23 -8.77 -3.95
CA THR A 1 10.83 -8.81 -2.53
C THR A 1 9.93 -7.62 -2.18
N VAL A 2 8.95 -7.85 -1.32
CA VAL A 2 7.91 -6.86 -0.96
C VAL A 2 7.79 -6.75 0.55
N TYR A 3 7.66 -5.51 1.04
CA TYR A 3 7.24 -5.20 2.41
C TYR A 3 5.87 -4.49 2.38
N ILE A 4 4.93 -4.96 3.20
CA ILE A 4 3.58 -4.38 3.30
C ILE A 4 3.23 -4.15 4.76
N GLU A 5 2.81 -2.93 5.10
CA GLU A 5 2.31 -2.60 6.44
C GLU A 5 1.09 -1.67 6.41
N THR A 6 0.34 -1.63 7.51
CA THR A 6 -0.66 -0.58 7.72
C THR A 6 0.01 0.75 8.02
N GLY A 7 -0.41 1.82 7.35
CA GLY A 7 0.11 3.17 7.58
C GLY A 7 -0.55 3.92 8.76
N ASN A 8 -1.14 3.19 9.70
CA ASN A 8 -1.93 3.78 10.78
C ASN A 8 -1.09 4.49 11.87
N GLU A 9 0.19 4.12 12.01
CA GLU A 9 1.07 4.74 13.03
C GLU A 9 1.85 5.95 12.51
N GLY A 10 1.70 6.30 11.23
CA GLY A 10 2.45 7.40 10.63
C GLY A 10 3.96 7.11 10.49
N PRO A 11 4.77 8.11 10.17
CA PRO A 11 6.22 7.96 10.08
C PRO A 11 6.90 7.73 11.44
N GLU A 12 6.28 8.11 12.54
CA GLU A 12 6.83 7.97 13.89
C GLU A 12 6.87 6.53 14.39
N GLY A 13 6.06 5.64 13.81
CA GLY A 13 5.94 4.24 14.22
C GLY A 13 5.90 3.27 13.05
N LEU A 14 5.90 1.99 13.37
CA LEU A 14 5.62 0.93 12.40
C LEU A 14 4.20 0.41 12.61
N GLY A 15 3.47 0.26 11.53
CA GLY A 15 2.17 -0.41 11.52
C GLY A 15 2.31 -1.92 11.59
N PHE A 16 1.19 -2.62 11.45
CA PHE A 16 1.21 -4.07 11.38
C PHE A 16 1.62 -4.51 9.97
N ALA A 17 2.71 -5.27 9.90
CA ALA A 17 3.11 -5.98 8.70
C ALA A 17 2.30 -7.26 8.53
N TYR A 18 2.10 -7.72 7.30
CA TYR A 18 1.29 -8.89 6.97
C TYR A 18 2.16 -10.11 6.64
N SER A 19 1.68 -11.30 7.03
CA SER A 19 2.20 -12.55 6.48
C SER A 19 1.58 -12.85 5.11
N ASP A 20 2.12 -13.85 4.43
CA ASP A 20 1.59 -14.38 3.16
C ASP A 20 0.22 -15.08 3.26
N LYS A 21 -0.34 -15.22 4.46
CA LYS A 21 -1.56 -16.01 4.76
C LYS A 21 -2.81 -15.16 4.93
N VAL A 22 -2.67 -13.87 5.16
CA VAL A 22 -3.80 -13.00 5.53
C VAL A 22 -3.81 -11.67 4.79
N ALA A 23 -5.02 -11.17 4.51
CA ALA A 23 -5.29 -9.84 4.00
C ALA A 23 -4.34 -9.44 2.85
N TRP A 24 -3.71 -8.27 2.94
CA TRP A 24 -2.84 -7.72 1.91
C TRP A 24 -1.65 -8.62 1.56
N GLY A 25 -1.11 -9.34 2.54
CA GLY A 25 -0.02 -10.27 2.28
C GLY A 25 -0.45 -11.48 1.46
N ALA A 26 -1.63 -12.04 1.73
CA ALA A 26 -2.19 -13.13 0.94
C ALA A 26 -2.45 -12.71 -0.51
N LEU A 27 -3.04 -11.51 -0.71
CA LEU A 27 -3.29 -10.97 -2.06
C LEU A 27 -1.98 -10.75 -2.84
N ALA A 28 -0.99 -10.11 -2.18
CA ALA A 28 0.32 -9.90 -2.80
C ALA A 28 0.98 -11.23 -3.21
N THR A 29 0.86 -12.26 -2.37
CA THR A 29 1.41 -13.60 -2.66
C THR A 29 0.69 -14.26 -3.84
N GLN A 30 -0.63 -14.12 -3.95
CA GLN A 30 -1.41 -14.63 -5.08
C GLN A 30 -0.98 -14.01 -6.42
N VAL A 31 -0.51 -12.77 -6.41
CA VAL A 31 0.02 -12.05 -7.58
C VAL A 31 1.53 -12.31 -7.76
N GLY A 32 2.13 -13.21 -6.98
CA GLY A 32 3.54 -13.57 -7.10
C GLY A 32 4.51 -12.70 -6.28
N GLY A 33 3.99 -11.88 -5.37
CA GLY A 33 4.81 -11.09 -4.45
C GLY A 33 5.53 -11.98 -3.43
N ASN A 34 6.83 -11.78 -3.26
CA ASN A 34 7.64 -12.47 -2.25
C ASN A 34 7.80 -11.58 -1.01
N LEU A 35 6.92 -11.77 -0.02
CA LEU A 35 6.95 -10.97 1.20
C LEU A 35 8.15 -11.29 2.08
N ILE A 36 8.87 -10.26 2.51
CA ILE A 36 9.98 -10.42 3.48
C ILE A 36 9.49 -10.87 4.87
N THR A 37 8.20 -10.70 5.16
CA THR A 37 7.56 -10.97 6.46
C THR A 37 6.87 -12.32 6.57
N LYS A 38 6.85 -13.14 5.51
CA LYS A 38 6.07 -14.40 5.43
C LYS A 38 6.34 -15.37 6.58
N ASP A 39 7.60 -15.46 7.04
CA ASP A 39 8.03 -16.38 8.12
C ASP A 39 8.29 -15.64 9.44
N VAL A 40 8.02 -14.34 9.50
CA VAL A 40 8.29 -13.48 10.67
C VAL A 40 7.05 -13.24 11.50
N VAL A 41 5.92 -12.99 10.85
CA VAL A 41 4.63 -12.80 11.53
C VAL A 41 3.68 -13.93 11.19
N LYS A 42 2.91 -14.41 12.17
CA LYS A 42 1.95 -15.52 11.95
C LYS A 42 0.75 -15.11 11.08
N SER A 43 0.30 -13.88 11.27
CA SER A 43 -0.81 -13.29 10.50
C SER A 43 -0.51 -11.83 10.16
N ALA A 44 -0.71 -10.92 11.10
CA ALA A 44 -0.29 -9.53 11.04
C ALA A 44 0.23 -9.10 12.40
N GLY A 45 1.25 -8.25 12.40
CA GLY A 45 1.88 -7.80 13.65
C GLY A 45 3.06 -6.86 13.41
N PRO A 46 3.59 -6.30 14.51
CA PRO A 46 4.76 -5.45 14.44
C PRO A 46 5.99 -6.27 14.05
N VAL A 47 6.91 -5.63 13.34
CA VAL A 47 8.24 -6.17 13.02
C VAL A 47 9.32 -5.26 13.57
N ASN A 48 10.52 -5.79 13.80
CA ASN A 48 11.66 -4.96 14.17
C ASN A 48 12.05 -4.03 13.01
N PRO A 49 12.23 -2.71 13.22
CA PRO A 49 12.68 -1.79 12.20
C PRO A 49 13.99 -2.23 11.52
N GLU A 50 14.95 -2.74 12.29
CA GLU A 50 16.25 -3.24 11.78
C GLU A 50 16.07 -4.40 10.79
N PHE A 51 15.06 -5.25 11.00
CA PHE A 51 14.75 -6.34 10.07
C PHE A 51 14.37 -5.80 8.68
N ILE A 52 13.60 -4.71 8.60
CA ILE A 52 13.21 -4.10 7.33
C ILE A 52 14.45 -3.54 6.61
N LEU A 53 15.32 -2.86 7.36
CA LEU A 53 16.57 -2.31 6.83
C LEU A 53 17.52 -3.42 6.32
N GLU A 54 17.68 -4.50 7.08
CA GLU A 54 18.50 -5.66 6.70
C GLU A 54 17.96 -6.36 5.43
N ARG A 55 16.64 -6.55 5.36
CA ARG A 55 15.98 -7.20 4.22
C ARG A 55 15.95 -6.35 2.96
N ASN A 56 16.01 -5.05 3.11
CA ASN A 56 16.07 -4.06 2.02
C ASN A 56 15.16 -4.40 0.85
N PRO A 57 13.82 -4.34 1.04
CA PRO A 57 12.85 -4.81 0.05
C PRO A 57 12.92 -4.02 -1.26
N ASP A 58 12.57 -4.67 -2.38
CA ASP A 58 12.50 -4.03 -3.70
C ASP A 58 11.26 -3.13 -3.84
N ILE A 59 10.20 -3.43 -3.11
CA ILE A 59 8.92 -2.71 -3.13
C ILE A 59 8.44 -2.54 -1.68
N ILE A 60 7.95 -1.34 -1.37
CA ILE A 60 7.26 -1.02 -0.11
C ILE A 60 5.82 -0.62 -0.43
N MET A 61 4.87 -1.15 0.34
CA MET A 61 3.47 -0.77 0.25
C MET A 61 2.93 -0.37 1.62
N ILE A 62 2.48 0.88 1.73
CA ILE A 62 1.87 1.46 2.94
C ILE A 62 0.37 1.48 2.76
N ILE A 63 -0.34 0.64 3.49
CA ILE A 63 -1.80 0.54 3.38
C ILE A 63 -2.45 1.71 4.10
N GLY A 64 -3.20 2.53 3.36
CA GLY A 64 -3.80 3.77 3.82
C GLY A 64 -5.29 3.64 4.14
N SER A 65 -5.79 4.51 5.01
CA SER A 65 -7.21 4.69 5.31
C SER A 65 -7.44 6.04 6.01
N TYR A 66 -8.66 6.30 6.42
CA TYR A 66 -8.95 7.37 7.38
C TYR A 66 -8.95 6.80 8.80
N TRP A 67 -7.96 7.18 9.60
CA TRP A 67 -7.91 6.85 11.04
C TRP A 67 -8.12 8.13 11.86
N PRO A 68 -9.30 8.28 12.50
CA PRO A 68 -9.56 9.43 13.36
C PRO A 68 -8.48 9.57 14.43
N LYS A 69 -8.09 10.81 14.74
CA LYS A 69 -7.06 11.14 15.75
C LYS A 69 -5.62 10.73 15.40
N LYS A 70 -5.36 10.28 14.16
CA LYS A 70 -4.00 9.96 13.67
C LYS A 70 -3.69 10.81 12.43
N PRO A 71 -3.33 12.08 12.59
CA PRO A 71 -3.19 13.02 11.46
C PRO A 71 -2.03 12.72 10.54
N THR A 72 -0.99 12.04 11.04
CA THR A 72 0.22 11.64 10.30
C THR A 72 0.10 10.25 9.64
N SER A 73 -1.00 9.52 9.91
CA SER A 73 -1.26 8.22 9.27
C SER A 73 -1.44 8.37 7.75
N MET A 74 -1.09 7.32 7.00
CA MET A 74 -1.32 7.27 5.56
C MET A 74 -2.82 7.38 5.25
N ARG A 75 -3.23 8.45 4.59
CA ARG A 75 -4.63 8.73 4.30
C ARG A 75 -4.96 8.44 2.85
N LEU A 76 -5.94 7.56 2.65
CA LEU A 76 -6.55 7.25 1.37
C LEU A 76 -8.07 7.10 1.54
N GLY A 77 -8.79 7.14 0.43
CA GLY A 77 -10.25 7.08 0.37
C GLY A 77 -10.86 8.42 0.03
N PHE A 78 -12.14 8.61 0.38
CA PHE A 78 -12.90 9.81 0.04
C PHE A 78 -12.42 11.10 0.74
N ASP A 79 -11.90 10.99 1.96
CA ASP A 79 -11.56 12.12 2.82
C ASP A 79 -10.14 12.66 2.61
N THR A 80 -9.64 12.59 1.37
CA THR A 80 -8.30 13.07 1.03
C THR A 80 -8.22 13.52 -0.43
N ASN A 81 -7.10 14.12 -0.78
CA ASN A 81 -6.71 14.45 -2.15
C ASN A 81 -5.28 13.99 -2.44
N GLU A 82 -4.92 14.00 -3.71
CA GLU A 82 -3.61 13.51 -4.16
C GLU A 82 -2.44 14.23 -3.46
N ALA A 83 -2.48 15.56 -3.37
CA ALA A 83 -1.43 16.35 -2.75
C ALA A 83 -1.20 15.95 -1.28
N LYS A 84 -2.28 15.76 -0.50
CA LYS A 84 -2.18 15.34 0.90
C LYS A 84 -1.70 13.90 1.03
N SER A 85 -2.16 13.01 0.19
CA SER A 85 -1.71 11.62 0.20
C SER A 85 -0.23 11.48 -0.18
N GLN A 86 0.25 12.27 -1.16
CA GLN A 86 1.67 12.33 -1.51
C GLN A 86 2.53 12.90 -0.37
N GLU A 87 2.09 13.98 0.29
CA GLU A 87 2.77 14.54 1.46
C GLU A 87 2.96 13.47 2.53
N LEU A 88 1.88 12.76 2.88
CA LEU A 88 1.91 11.71 3.89
C LEU A 88 2.79 10.52 3.46
N LEU A 89 2.67 10.03 2.23
CA LEU A 89 3.49 8.92 1.75
C LEU A 89 4.99 9.29 1.75
N LYS A 90 5.30 10.52 1.36
CA LYS A 90 6.67 11.04 1.41
C LYS A 90 7.22 11.07 2.83
N ALA A 91 6.43 11.47 3.83
CA ALA A 91 6.85 11.48 5.23
C ALA A 91 7.34 10.11 5.71
N PHE A 92 6.66 9.01 5.34
CA PHE A 92 7.12 7.65 5.63
C PHE A 92 8.54 7.37 5.11
N THR A 93 8.89 7.90 3.94
CA THR A 93 10.18 7.64 3.30
C THR A 93 11.30 8.55 3.75
N THR A 94 10.98 9.74 4.25
CA THR A 94 11.98 10.75 4.63
C THR A 94 12.21 10.88 6.13
N GLU A 95 11.21 10.57 6.95
CA GLU A 95 11.26 10.80 8.39
C GLU A 95 11.60 9.54 9.21
N ARG A 96 11.33 8.34 8.66
CA ARG A 96 11.71 7.08 9.32
C ARG A 96 13.20 6.85 9.22
N GLN A 97 13.83 6.57 10.36
CA GLN A 97 15.28 6.33 10.45
C GLN A 97 15.69 5.17 9.54
N GLY A 98 16.68 5.40 8.68
CA GLY A 98 17.24 4.43 7.73
C GLY A 98 16.39 4.18 6.46
N TRP A 99 15.15 4.64 6.41
CA TRP A 99 14.29 4.43 5.24
C TRP A 99 14.77 5.16 3.98
N PRO A 100 15.33 6.39 4.06
CA PRO A 100 15.88 7.05 2.87
C PRO A 100 16.94 6.23 2.12
N GLU A 101 17.62 5.30 2.82
CA GLU A 101 18.67 4.44 2.24
C GLU A 101 18.12 3.13 1.65
N LEU A 102 16.85 2.81 1.88
CA LEU A 102 16.22 1.60 1.32
C LEU A 102 16.13 1.68 -0.20
N LYS A 103 16.44 0.57 -0.86
CA LYS A 103 16.37 0.44 -2.32
C LYS A 103 15.00 0.86 -2.87
N ALA A 104 13.92 0.40 -2.25
CA ALA A 104 12.56 0.76 -2.67
C ALA A 104 12.31 2.27 -2.62
N VAL A 105 12.91 2.98 -1.65
CA VAL A 105 12.76 4.43 -1.53
C VAL A 105 13.59 5.14 -2.59
N GLN A 106 14.84 4.74 -2.79
CA GLN A 106 15.74 5.32 -3.80
C GLN A 106 15.21 5.12 -5.23
N ASP A 107 14.66 3.93 -5.49
CA ASP A 107 14.06 3.58 -6.79
C ASP A 107 12.62 4.10 -6.95
N LYS A 108 12.09 4.84 -5.96
CA LYS A 108 10.69 5.33 -5.87
C LYS A 108 9.64 4.21 -5.97
N LYS A 109 9.97 3.00 -5.60
CA LYS A 109 9.05 1.85 -5.57
C LYS A 109 8.30 1.76 -4.24
N VAL A 110 7.72 2.88 -3.83
CA VAL A 110 6.88 3.01 -2.64
C VAL A 110 5.47 3.34 -3.07
N TYR A 111 4.54 2.49 -2.67
CA TYR A 111 3.16 2.52 -3.10
C TYR A 111 2.21 2.58 -1.91
N SER A 112 0.98 2.98 -2.16
CA SER A 112 -0.09 2.93 -1.17
C SER A 112 -1.41 2.58 -1.83
N THR A 113 -2.27 1.87 -1.08
CA THR A 113 -3.63 1.55 -1.50
C THR A 113 -4.57 1.54 -0.31
N HIS A 114 -5.87 1.76 -0.56
CA HIS A 114 -6.86 1.89 0.51
C HIS A 114 -7.15 0.55 1.19
N HIS A 115 -7.08 0.55 2.53
CA HIS A 115 -7.20 -0.63 3.40
C HIS A 115 -8.49 -1.44 3.19
N GLY A 116 -9.59 -0.80 2.83
CA GLY A 116 -10.90 -1.43 2.69
C GLY A 116 -11.10 -2.22 1.40
N LEU A 117 -10.40 -1.86 0.31
CA LEU A 117 -10.64 -2.39 -1.03
C LEU A 117 -10.73 -3.93 -1.14
N PRO A 118 -9.88 -4.73 -0.47
CA PRO A 118 -9.93 -6.20 -0.59
C PRO A 118 -11.16 -6.88 0.04
N ARG A 119 -12.03 -6.11 0.68
CA ARG A 119 -13.25 -6.62 1.33
C ARG A 119 -14.51 -6.31 0.56
N GLU A 120 -14.36 -5.67 -0.59
CA GLU A 120 -15.44 -5.18 -1.40
C GLU A 120 -15.58 -6.03 -2.68
N VAL A 121 -16.74 -5.97 -3.31
CA VAL A 121 -17.03 -6.73 -4.55
C VAL A 121 -16.23 -6.25 -5.77
N TYR A 122 -15.52 -5.14 -5.63
CA TYR A 122 -14.63 -4.57 -6.65
C TYR A 122 -13.14 -4.79 -6.31
N ASP A 123 -12.83 -5.83 -5.55
CA ASP A 123 -11.45 -6.20 -5.20
C ASP A 123 -10.56 -6.55 -6.41
N VAL A 124 -11.16 -6.81 -7.58
CA VAL A 124 -10.44 -6.97 -8.84
C VAL A 124 -9.47 -5.81 -9.11
N ALA A 125 -9.85 -4.56 -8.80
CA ALA A 125 -9.00 -3.40 -8.95
C ALA A 125 -7.74 -3.48 -8.06
N VAL A 126 -7.81 -4.18 -6.93
CA VAL A 126 -6.65 -4.44 -6.06
C VAL A 126 -5.67 -5.39 -6.73
N PHE A 127 -6.18 -6.49 -7.31
CA PHE A 127 -5.33 -7.45 -8.04
C PHE A 127 -4.66 -6.79 -9.24
N GLU A 128 -5.38 -5.96 -9.98
CA GLU A 128 -4.84 -5.17 -11.08
C GLU A 128 -3.73 -4.22 -10.61
N TYR A 129 -3.96 -3.52 -9.48
CA TYR A 129 -2.96 -2.61 -8.91
C TYR A 129 -1.71 -3.35 -8.45
N LEU A 130 -1.85 -4.48 -7.76
CA LEU A 130 -0.72 -5.31 -7.34
C LEU A 130 0.05 -5.88 -8.52
N ALA A 131 -0.66 -6.39 -9.55
CA ALA A 131 -0.04 -6.91 -10.76
C ALA A 131 0.76 -5.82 -11.49
N LYS A 132 0.18 -4.64 -11.68
CA LYS A 132 0.87 -3.49 -12.28
C LYS A 132 2.05 -3.00 -11.46
N THR A 133 1.95 -3.06 -10.12
CA THR A 133 3.04 -2.70 -9.21
C THR A 133 4.21 -3.67 -9.28
N PHE A 134 3.94 -4.98 -9.38
CA PHE A 134 4.99 -6.01 -9.37
C PHE A 134 5.55 -6.30 -10.76
N TYR A 135 4.74 -6.14 -11.80
CA TYR A 135 5.05 -6.46 -13.19
C TYR A 135 4.63 -5.31 -14.12
N PRO A 136 5.27 -4.13 -13.99
CA PRO A 136 4.83 -2.90 -14.67
C PRO A 136 4.85 -3.00 -16.20
N GLU A 137 5.77 -3.79 -16.78
CA GLU A 137 5.85 -3.93 -18.24
C GLU A 137 4.74 -4.82 -18.80
N GLU A 138 4.44 -5.92 -18.08
CA GLU A 138 3.43 -6.91 -18.49
C GLU A 138 2.01 -6.34 -18.30
N PHE A 139 1.81 -5.50 -17.30
CA PHE A 139 0.51 -4.91 -16.95
C PHE A 139 0.43 -3.39 -17.22
N LYS A 140 1.26 -2.86 -18.13
CA LYS A 140 1.30 -1.42 -18.43
C LYS A 140 -0.05 -0.84 -18.87
N ASP A 141 -0.84 -1.63 -19.61
CA ASP A 141 -2.13 -1.22 -20.18
C ASP A 141 -3.32 -1.41 -19.21
N VAL A 142 -3.08 -1.97 -18.02
CA VAL A 142 -4.12 -2.15 -17.00
C VAL A 142 -4.32 -0.84 -16.24
N ASP A 143 -5.58 -0.49 -15.98
CA ASP A 143 -5.98 0.72 -15.27
C ASP A 143 -6.85 0.40 -14.05
N PRO A 144 -6.24 0.13 -12.89
CA PRO A 144 -6.96 -0.23 -11.67
C PRO A 144 -7.93 0.88 -11.19
N GLU A 145 -7.55 2.13 -11.41
CA GLU A 145 -8.39 3.28 -11.04
C GLU A 145 -9.59 3.39 -11.98
N GLY A 146 -9.37 3.19 -13.28
CA GLY A 146 -10.44 3.12 -14.27
C GLY A 146 -11.43 1.99 -14.00
N THR A 147 -10.93 0.79 -13.63
CA THR A 147 -11.76 -0.35 -13.21
C THR A 147 -12.63 0.01 -12.00
N LEU A 148 -12.06 0.63 -10.97
CA LEU A 148 -12.78 1.04 -9.78
C LEU A 148 -13.82 2.13 -10.10
N LYS A 149 -13.45 3.12 -10.90
CA LYS A 149 -14.35 4.19 -11.35
C LYS A 149 -15.53 3.64 -12.15
N GLU A 150 -15.27 2.72 -13.08
CA GLU A 150 -16.33 2.08 -13.89
C GLU A 150 -17.34 1.34 -13.01
N PHE A 151 -16.85 0.67 -11.95
CA PHE A 151 -17.72 0.01 -10.99
C PHE A 151 -18.63 1.02 -10.27
N TYR A 152 -18.07 2.14 -9.80
CA TYR A 152 -18.84 3.21 -9.15
C TYR A 152 -19.91 3.77 -10.08
N ASP A 153 -19.55 4.11 -11.30
CA ASP A 153 -20.42 4.71 -12.29
C ASP A 153 -21.60 3.78 -12.68
N LYS A 154 -21.35 2.46 -12.70
CA LYS A 154 -22.38 1.47 -13.11
C LYS A 154 -23.26 0.97 -11.98
N PHE A 155 -22.73 0.83 -10.76
CA PHE A 155 -23.41 0.06 -9.71
C PHE A 155 -23.68 0.85 -8.44
N LEU A 156 -23.07 2.01 -8.23
CA LEU A 156 -23.25 2.79 -7.02
C LEU A 156 -24.06 4.08 -7.26
N PRO A 157 -24.85 4.52 -6.28
CA PRO A 157 -25.69 5.72 -6.42
C PRO A 157 -24.93 7.04 -6.22
N PHE A 158 -23.61 6.98 -6.02
CA PHE A 158 -22.75 8.15 -5.79
C PHE A 158 -21.50 8.06 -6.65
N SER A 159 -20.96 9.23 -6.99
CA SER A 159 -19.81 9.34 -7.90
C SER A 159 -18.51 8.85 -7.27
N TYR A 160 -17.64 8.31 -8.10
CA TYR A 160 -16.25 8.05 -7.75
C TYR A 160 -15.55 9.35 -7.34
N GLY A 161 -14.66 9.27 -6.36
CA GLY A 161 -13.86 10.39 -5.89
C GLY A 161 -12.84 9.95 -4.83
N GLY A 162 -12.03 10.89 -4.38
CA GLY A 162 -10.95 10.61 -3.42
C GLY A 162 -9.72 10.00 -4.07
N VAL A 163 -8.88 9.35 -3.26
CA VAL A 163 -7.62 8.70 -3.70
C VAL A 163 -7.59 7.28 -3.17
N TRP A 164 -7.48 6.30 -4.06
CA TRP A 164 -7.56 4.88 -3.72
C TRP A 164 -6.25 4.13 -3.92
N PHE A 165 -5.44 4.62 -4.85
CA PHE A 165 -4.12 4.11 -5.19
C PHE A 165 -3.12 5.27 -5.24
N MET A 166 -1.89 5.03 -4.81
CA MET A 166 -0.86 6.06 -4.78
C MET A 166 0.51 5.45 -5.05
N HIS A 167 1.32 6.18 -5.79
CA HIS A 167 2.73 5.90 -6.02
C HIS A 167 3.55 7.11 -5.60
N LEU A 168 4.68 6.91 -4.96
CA LEU A 168 5.60 7.98 -4.55
C LEU A 168 6.22 8.64 -5.79
N ASN A 169 5.99 9.94 -5.95
CA ASN A 169 6.54 10.75 -7.05
C ASN A 169 8.02 11.11 -6.84
#